data_0a77d5e86b15ecb8bfbff772afeed335
#
_entry.id   0a77d5e86b15ecb8bfbff772afeed335
#
_cell.length_a   1.000
_cell.length_b   1.000
_cell.length_c   1.000
_cell.angle_alpha   90.00
_cell.angle_beta   90.00
_cell.angle_gamma   90.00
#
_symmetry.space_group_name_H-M   'P 1'
#
loop_
_entity.id
_entity.type
_entity.pdbx_description
1 polymer ?
#
loop_
_entity_poly.entity_id
_entity_poly.type
_entity_poly.pdbx_seq_one_letter_code
_entity_poly.pdbx_strand_id
1 'polypeptide(L)'
;MTQRKNTKRALLASVLSIVLCAAMLVGLTFAWFTDGVSTASNKIVAGNLDVALYNVDGDVETEVTENTNLFDSGFLWEPGHVEVVNLKIANLGSLALTYQFAINVTSEKGSVNVYGNEFKLSDYIEFAVIDGNQSYESRDAAITAAEEAGSVPI
;
A
#
# COMPACT_ATOMS: atom_id res chain seq x y z
N MET A 1 74.20 -11.12 0.02
CA MET A 1 73.26 -10.38 -0.87
C MET A 1 71.86 -11.02 -1.00
N THR A 2 71.50 -12.01 -0.22
CA THR A 2 70.26 -12.77 -0.30
C THR A 2 69.12 -12.14 0.49
N GLN A 3 69.34 -11.34 1.49
CA GLN A 3 68.31 -10.76 2.35
C GLN A 3 67.40 -9.73 1.65
N ARG A 4 67.92 -8.90 0.74
CA ARG A 4 67.12 -7.90 0.03
C ARG A 4 66.04 -8.49 -0.88
N LYS A 5 66.23 -9.69 -1.41
CA LYS A 5 65.21 -10.37 -2.24
C LYS A 5 64.06 -10.91 -1.41
N ASN A 6 64.31 -11.37 -0.21
CA ASN A 6 63.28 -11.91 0.69
C ASN A 6 62.42 -10.80 1.27
N THR A 7 63.00 -9.62 1.60
CA THR A 7 62.25 -8.45 2.08
C THR A 7 61.28 -7.91 1.02
N LYS A 8 61.70 -7.84 -0.26
CA LYS A 8 60.83 -7.42 -1.35
C LYS A 8 59.65 -8.41 -1.58
N ARG A 9 59.93 -9.71 -1.47
CA ARG A 9 58.88 -10.74 -1.59
C ARG A 9 57.92 -10.70 -0.39
N ALA A 10 58.40 -10.47 0.82
CA ALA A 10 57.59 -10.31 2.00
C ALA A 10 56.72 -9.07 1.90
N LEU A 11 57.27 -7.96 1.41
CA LEU A 11 56.52 -6.72 1.19
C LEU A 11 55.43 -6.89 0.12
N LEU A 12 55.75 -7.55 -0.98
CA LEU A 12 54.74 -7.89 -2.02
C LEU A 12 53.64 -8.82 -1.48
N ALA A 13 54.00 -9.82 -0.69
CA ALA A 13 53.04 -10.71 -0.08
C ALA A 13 52.10 -9.98 0.91
N SER A 14 52.62 -9.04 1.71
CA SER A 14 51.79 -8.27 2.65
C SER A 14 50.85 -7.32 1.93
N VAL A 15 51.29 -6.65 0.87
CA VAL A 15 50.42 -5.79 0.06
C VAL A 15 49.31 -6.62 -0.62
N LEU A 16 49.68 -7.75 -1.19
CA LEU A 16 48.71 -8.66 -1.82
C LEU A 16 47.66 -9.17 -0.80
N SER A 17 48.09 -9.48 0.42
CA SER A 17 47.18 -9.92 1.50
C SER A 17 46.21 -8.81 1.89
N ILE A 18 46.65 -7.56 1.98
CA ILE A 18 45.76 -6.42 2.29
C ILE A 18 44.72 -6.23 1.18
N VAL A 19 45.13 -6.31 -0.08
CA VAL A 19 44.23 -6.19 -1.23
C VAL A 19 43.19 -7.31 -1.23
N LEU A 20 43.61 -8.54 -0.94
CA LEU A 20 42.69 -9.70 -0.83
C LEU A 20 41.70 -9.51 0.31
N CYS A 21 42.14 -9.07 1.49
CA CYS A 21 41.24 -8.80 2.60
C CYS A 21 40.23 -7.69 2.26
N ALA A 22 40.65 -6.62 1.62
CA ALA A 22 39.75 -5.55 1.18
C ALA A 22 38.72 -6.05 0.15
N ALA A 23 39.16 -6.86 -0.81
CA ALA A 23 38.28 -7.45 -1.81
C ALA A 23 37.26 -8.39 -1.16
N MET A 24 37.63 -9.20 -0.16
CA MET A 24 36.70 -10.03 0.60
C MET A 24 35.69 -9.23 1.38
N LEU A 25 36.10 -8.14 2.04
CA LEU A 25 35.18 -7.27 2.78
C LEU A 25 34.13 -6.65 1.85
N VAL A 26 34.56 -6.15 0.70
CA VAL A 26 33.63 -5.60 -0.31
C VAL A 26 32.73 -6.70 -0.86
N GLY A 27 33.26 -7.87 -1.17
CA GLY A 27 32.48 -9.01 -1.68
C GLY A 27 31.43 -9.50 -0.69
N LEU A 28 31.77 -9.59 0.60
CA LEU A 28 30.80 -9.97 1.64
C LEU A 28 29.71 -8.91 1.83
N THR A 29 30.05 -7.63 1.69
CA THR A 29 29.07 -6.53 1.78
C THR A 29 28.09 -6.58 0.60
N PHE A 30 28.56 -6.82 -0.60
CA PHE A 30 27.71 -6.98 -1.77
C PHE A 30 26.86 -8.25 -1.71
N ALA A 31 27.41 -9.37 -1.22
CA ALA A 31 26.66 -10.61 -1.07
C ALA A 31 25.47 -10.46 -0.10
N TRP A 32 25.61 -9.62 0.93
CA TRP A 32 24.52 -9.33 1.86
C TRP A 32 23.37 -8.54 1.23
N PHE A 33 23.67 -7.69 0.24
CA PHE A 33 22.66 -6.88 -0.44
C PHE A 33 22.15 -7.46 -1.75
N THR A 34 22.83 -8.44 -2.34
CA THR A 34 22.46 -9.05 -3.63
C THR A 34 21.94 -10.48 -3.49
N ASP A 35 21.69 -10.96 -2.27
CA ASP A 35 21.09 -12.27 -2.11
C ASP A 35 19.61 -12.23 -2.55
N GLY A 36 19.47 -12.19 -3.86
CA GLY A 36 18.29 -12.53 -4.60
C GLY A 36 18.22 -14.05 -4.68
N VAL A 37 17.67 -14.64 -3.67
CA VAL A 37 17.00 -15.94 -3.62
C VAL A 37 17.24 -16.87 -4.80
N SER A 38 18.14 -17.83 -4.63
CA SER A 38 18.06 -19.12 -5.29
C SER A 38 18.99 -20.14 -4.66
N THR A 39 18.68 -20.58 -3.44
CA THR A 39 19.23 -21.87 -2.95
C THR A 39 18.26 -22.52 -1.97
N ALA A 40 17.90 -23.73 -2.30
CA ALA A 40 16.85 -24.55 -1.72
C ALA A 40 17.12 -25.08 -0.29
N SER A 41 17.85 -24.40 0.59
CA SER A 41 18.13 -24.95 1.92
C SER A 41 18.18 -23.96 3.08
N ASN A 42 18.25 -22.66 2.86
CA ASN A 42 18.08 -21.68 3.92
C ASN A 42 17.20 -20.55 3.40
N LYS A 43 15.90 -20.78 3.39
CA LYS A 43 14.90 -19.77 3.12
C LYS A 43 14.85 -18.84 4.31
N ILE A 44 15.65 -17.78 4.32
CA ILE A 44 15.30 -16.60 5.09
C ILE A 44 14.07 -16.05 4.38
N VAL A 45 12.91 -16.41 4.88
CA VAL A 45 11.66 -15.82 4.41
C VAL A 45 11.68 -14.40 4.95
N ALA A 46 12.14 -13.46 4.14
CA ALA A 46 11.77 -12.08 4.33
C ALA A 46 10.25 -12.07 4.38
N GLY A 47 9.67 -11.51 5.45
CA GLY A 47 8.22 -11.51 5.59
C GLY A 47 7.59 -10.90 4.34
N ASN A 48 6.53 -11.49 3.86
CA ASN A 48 5.76 -11.01 2.73
C ASN A 48 4.73 -10.00 3.23
N LEU A 49 4.69 -8.84 2.60
CA LEU A 49 3.58 -7.90 2.71
C LEU A 49 2.60 -8.24 1.59
N ASP A 50 1.44 -8.71 1.96
CA ASP A 50 0.38 -9.05 1.03
C ASP A 50 -0.95 -8.58 1.63
N VAL A 51 -1.66 -7.74 0.90
CA VAL A 51 -2.89 -7.10 1.36
C VAL A 51 -3.96 -7.33 0.32
N ALA A 52 -5.11 -7.83 0.74
CA ALA A 52 -6.29 -7.90 -0.08
C ALA A 52 -7.41 -7.04 0.51
N LEU A 53 -8.18 -6.41 -0.35
CA LEU A 53 -9.37 -5.65 -0.01
C LEU A 53 -10.59 -6.45 -0.48
N TYR A 54 -11.57 -6.60 0.39
CA TYR A 54 -12.82 -7.28 0.09
C TYR A 54 -13.99 -6.34 0.31
N ASN A 55 -14.96 -6.40 -0.60
CA ASN A 55 -16.29 -5.86 -0.39
C ASN A 55 -17.13 -6.91 0.32
N VAL A 56 -17.79 -6.52 1.42
CA VAL A 56 -18.58 -7.41 2.27
C VAL A 56 -20.06 -7.04 2.12
N ASP A 57 -20.83 -7.95 1.52
CA ASP A 57 -22.28 -7.82 1.40
C ASP A 57 -22.96 -8.98 2.14
N GLY A 58 -23.46 -8.70 3.33
CA GLY A 58 -23.94 -9.72 4.25
C GLY A 58 -22.86 -10.73 4.62
N ASP A 59 -23.06 -11.99 4.24
CA ASP A 59 -22.08 -13.08 4.45
C ASP A 59 -21.16 -13.32 3.23
N VAL A 60 -21.28 -12.51 2.18
CA VAL A 60 -20.49 -12.67 0.95
C VAL A 60 -19.33 -11.69 0.94
N GLU A 61 -18.14 -12.22 0.82
CA GLU A 61 -16.91 -11.44 0.65
C GLU A 61 -16.43 -11.56 -0.80
N THR A 62 -16.31 -10.44 -1.49
CA THR A 62 -15.83 -10.37 -2.87
C THR A 62 -14.54 -9.54 -2.92
N GLU A 63 -13.48 -10.10 -3.47
CA GLU A 63 -12.22 -9.37 -3.61
C GLU A 63 -12.38 -8.16 -4.52
N VAL A 64 -11.90 -7.01 -4.05
CA VAL A 64 -11.90 -5.76 -4.78
C VAL A 64 -10.68 -5.70 -5.68
N THR A 65 -10.92 -5.59 -6.96
CA THR A 65 -9.90 -5.47 -8.01
C THR A 65 -10.02 -4.13 -8.73
N GLU A 66 -9.11 -3.82 -9.62
CA GLU A 66 -9.15 -2.59 -10.44
C GLU A 66 -10.44 -2.43 -11.26
N ASN A 67 -11.16 -3.53 -11.51
CA ASN A 67 -12.41 -3.52 -12.27
C ASN A 67 -13.66 -3.64 -11.39
N THR A 68 -13.52 -3.62 -10.08
CA THR A 68 -14.64 -3.73 -9.14
C THR A 68 -15.29 -2.37 -8.94
N ASN A 69 -16.57 -2.26 -9.27
CA ASN A 69 -17.37 -1.11 -8.91
C ASN A 69 -17.87 -1.28 -7.47
N LEU A 70 -17.45 -0.42 -6.57
CA LEU A 70 -17.89 -0.41 -5.18
C LEU A 70 -19.21 0.35 -5.01
N PHE A 71 -19.46 1.33 -5.86
CA PHE A 71 -20.65 2.17 -5.83
C PHE A 71 -21.58 1.80 -6.98
N ASP A 72 -22.88 1.86 -6.74
CA ASP A 72 -23.86 1.56 -7.78
C ASP A 72 -23.83 2.65 -8.85
N SER A 73 -23.43 2.27 -10.07
CA SER A 73 -23.36 3.18 -11.22
C SER A 73 -24.74 3.51 -11.82
N GLY A 74 -25.79 2.87 -11.35
CA GLY A 74 -27.17 3.07 -11.84
C GLY A 74 -27.90 4.22 -11.16
N PHE A 75 -27.39 4.72 -10.05
CA PHE A 75 -27.99 5.84 -9.33
C PHE A 75 -27.47 7.19 -9.78
N LEU A 76 -28.38 8.16 -9.80
CA LEU A 76 -28.02 9.56 -9.91
C LEU A 76 -27.67 10.10 -8.52
N TRP A 77 -26.50 10.66 -8.39
CA TRP A 77 -26.08 11.32 -7.15
C TRP A 77 -26.85 12.63 -6.98
N GLU A 78 -27.83 12.61 -6.11
CA GLU A 78 -28.66 13.75 -5.74
C GLU A 78 -28.27 14.25 -4.34
N PRO A 79 -28.51 15.53 -4.00
CA PRO A 79 -28.30 16.02 -2.65
C PRO A 79 -28.95 15.12 -1.59
N GLY A 80 -28.17 14.69 -0.62
CA GLY A 80 -28.58 13.76 0.41
C GLY A 80 -28.58 12.29 -0.01
N HIS A 81 -28.06 11.92 -1.17
CA HIS A 81 -27.76 10.52 -1.49
C HIS A 81 -26.65 9.97 -0.58
N VAL A 82 -26.80 8.76 -0.11
CA VAL A 82 -25.82 8.07 0.75
C VAL A 82 -25.66 6.64 0.27
N GLU A 83 -24.43 6.22 0.15
CA GLU A 83 -24.07 4.81 -0.05
C GLU A 83 -23.18 4.33 1.09
N VAL A 84 -23.43 3.11 1.52
CA VAL A 84 -22.65 2.43 2.55
C VAL A 84 -21.97 1.23 1.94
N VAL A 85 -20.64 1.21 2.00
CA VAL A 85 -19.86 0.10 1.48
C VAL A 85 -19.04 -0.49 2.64
N ASN A 86 -19.24 -1.76 2.92
CA ASN A 86 -18.47 -2.46 3.94
C ASN A 86 -17.22 -3.06 3.30
N LEU A 87 -16.06 -2.61 3.75
CA LEU A 87 -14.76 -3.07 3.25
C LEU A 87 -14.00 -3.83 4.33
N LYS A 88 -13.44 -4.96 3.95
CA LYS A 88 -12.54 -5.74 4.80
C LYS A 88 -11.14 -5.72 4.21
N ILE A 89 -10.18 -5.28 5.03
CA ILE A 89 -8.76 -5.34 4.69
C ILE A 89 -8.19 -6.60 5.31
N ALA A 90 -7.68 -7.49 4.47
CA ALA A 90 -7.04 -8.73 4.90
C ALA A 90 -5.54 -8.65 4.71
N ASN A 91 -4.80 -8.96 5.77
CA ASN A 91 -3.36 -9.18 5.71
C ASN A 91 -3.12 -10.64 5.36
N LEU A 92 -2.76 -10.92 4.12
CA LEU A 92 -2.40 -12.25 3.63
C LEU A 92 -0.90 -12.52 3.76
N GLY A 93 -0.13 -11.49 4.14
CA GLY A 93 1.29 -11.58 4.39
C GLY A 93 1.64 -12.09 5.77
N SER A 94 2.93 -12.19 6.04
CA SER A 94 3.48 -12.65 7.32
C SER A 94 3.97 -11.51 8.22
N LEU A 95 3.96 -10.27 7.73
CA LEU A 95 4.37 -9.08 8.47
C LEU A 95 3.17 -8.28 8.93
N ALA A 96 3.27 -7.66 10.11
CA ALA A 96 2.33 -6.64 10.52
C ALA A 96 2.44 -5.42 9.58
N LEU A 97 1.28 -4.84 9.23
CA LEU A 97 1.21 -3.68 8.36
C LEU A 97 0.35 -2.58 8.99
N THR A 98 0.66 -1.36 8.60
CA THR A 98 -0.20 -0.21 8.82
C THR A 98 -0.71 0.23 7.45
N TYR A 99 -2.00 0.52 7.35
CA TYR A 99 -2.61 0.98 6.11
C TYR A 99 -3.22 2.36 6.30
N GLN A 100 -3.37 3.05 5.19
CA GLN A 100 -4.11 4.31 5.11
C GLN A 100 -5.16 4.17 4.01
N PHE A 101 -6.37 4.59 4.30
CA PHE A 101 -7.45 4.63 3.34
C PHE A 101 -7.62 6.05 2.80
N ALA A 102 -7.77 6.17 1.48
CA ALA A 102 -8.04 7.44 0.82
C ALA A 102 -8.91 7.22 -0.42
N ILE A 103 -9.78 8.16 -0.69
CA ILE A 103 -10.55 8.23 -1.94
C ILE A 103 -9.89 9.30 -2.82
N ASN A 104 -9.54 8.93 -4.05
CA ASN A 104 -8.92 9.85 -4.99
C ASN A 104 -9.79 10.01 -6.24
N VAL A 105 -10.13 11.23 -6.57
CA VAL A 105 -10.82 11.56 -7.81
C VAL A 105 -9.81 11.52 -8.97
N THR A 106 -9.90 10.50 -9.80
CA THR A 106 -8.96 10.33 -10.93
C THR A 106 -9.43 11.04 -12.19
N SER A 107 -10.74 11.19 -12.38
CA SER A 107 -11.33 11.88 -13.52
C SER A 107 -12.73 12.38 -13.15
N GLU A 108 -13.01 13.62 -13.48
CA GLU A 108 -14.29 14.23 -13.20
C GLU A 108 -14.67 15.19 -14.32
N LYS A 109 -15.92 15.17 -14.72
CA LYS A 109 -16.48 16.12 -15.67
C LYS A 109 -17.31 17.15 -14.92
N GLY A 110 -16.88 18.40 -14.96
CA GLY A 110 -17.67 19.52 -14.43
C GLY A 110 -19.04 19.64 -15.12
N SER A 111 -19.99 20.17 -14.41
CA SER A 111 -21.33 20.46 -14.89
C SER A 111 -21.70 21.91 -14.59
N VAL A 112 -22.83 22.37 -15.15
CA VAL A 112 -23.33 23.72 -14.94
C VAL A 112 -24.71 23.64 -14.31
N ASN A 113 -24.91 24.34 -13.19
CA ASN A 113 -26.18 24.39 -12.52
C ASN A 113 -27.21 25.29 -13.24
N VAL A 114 -28.43 25.32 -12.78
CA VAL A 114 -29.52 26.10 -13.38
C VAL A 114 -29.27 27.62 -13.39
N TYR A 115 -28.31 28.08 -12.58
CA TYR A 115 -27.90 29.49 -12.48
C TYR A 115 -26.67 29.82 -13.34
N GLY A 116 -26.15 28.86 -14.11
CA GLY A 116 -25.00 29.04 -14.97
C GLY A 116 -23.64 28.93 -14.24
N ASN A 117 -23.61 28.49 -13.00
CA ASN A 117 -22.38 28.28 -12.25
C ASN A 117 -21.81 26.87 -12.49
N GLU A 118 -20.54 26.80 -12.76
CA GLU A 118 -19.83 25.53 -12.86
C GLU A 118 -19.70 24.88 -11.46
N PHE A 119 -19.84 23.57 -11.42
CA PHE A 119 -19.61 22.77 -10.22
C PHE A 119 -19.06 21.40 -10.57
N LYS A 120 -18.44 20.78 -9.60
CA LYS A 120 -17.98 19.41 -9.66
C LYS A 120 -18.63 18.60 -8.55
N LEU A 121 -18.82 17.31 -8.81
CA LEU A 121 -19.45 16.45 -7.83
C LEU A 121 -18.58 16.28 -6.58
N SER A 122 -17.26 16.22 -6.76
CA SER A 122 -16.28 16.16 -5.67
C SER A 122 -16.36 17.34 -4.68
N ASP A 123 -16.85 18.49 -5.11
CA ASP A 123 -17.02 19.67 -4.23
C ASP A 123 -18.13 19.46 -3.18
N TYR A 124 -18.98 18.43 -3.35
CA TYR A 124 -20.16 18.19 -2.54
C TYR A 124 -20.21 16.81 -1.88
N ILE A 125 -19.29 15.92 -2.25
CA ILE A 125 -19.22 14.59 -1.66
C ILE A 125 -18.33 14.62 -0.42
N GLU A 126 -18.85 14.05 0.65
CA GLU A 126 -18.11 13.76 1.85
C GLU A 126 -18.08 12.26 2.11
N PHE A 127 -17.05 11.78 2.77
CA PHE A 127 -16.99 10.40 3.21
C PHE A 127 -16.56 10.30 4.67
N ALA A 128 -17.00 9.24 5.32
CA ALA A 128 -16.55 8.87 6.65
C ALA A 128 -16.15 7.41 6.66
N VAL A 129 -15.16 7.05 7.47
CA VAL A 129 -14.76 5.67 7.73
C VAL A 129 -15.18 5.31 9.13
N ILE A 130 -16.00 4.26 9.24
CA ILE A 130 -16.57 3.79 10.50
C ILE A 130 -16.14 2.34 10.69
N ASP A 131 -15.60 2.01 11.85
CA ASP A 131 -15.14 0.65 12.14
C ASP A 131 -16.29 -0.35 12.23
N GLY A 132 -16.06 -1.54 11.71
CA GLY A 132 -17.01 -2.66 11.72
C GLY A 132 -18.01 -2.61 10.57
N ASN A 133 -18.80 -3.68 10.43
CA ASN A 133 -19.86 -3.75 9.45
C ASN A 133 -21.01 -2.81 9.84
N GLN A 134 -21.33 -1.89 8.95
CA GLN A 134 -22.38 -0.92 9.16
C GLN A 134 -23.60 -1.24 8.32
N SER A 135 -24.77 -1.14 8.94
CA SER A 135 -26.06 -1.24 8.28
C SER A 135 -27.00 -0.25 8.94
N TYR A 136 -27.65 0.57 8.14
CA TYR A 136 -28.53 1.64 8.65
C TYR A 136 -29.95 1.42 8.16
N GLU A 137 -30.91 1.65 9.05
CA GLU A 137 -32.35 1.50 8.74
C GLU A 137 -32.86 2.62 7.82
N SER A 138 -32.16 3.75 7.79
CA SER A 138 -32.53 4.89 6.98
C SER A 138 -31.32 5.69 6.52
N ARG A 139 -31.51 6.46 5.46
CA ARG A 139 -30.51 7.41 4.95
C ARG A 139 -30.09 8.42 6.01
N ASP A 140 -31.06 8.96 6.76
CA ASP A 140 -30.78 9.97 7.78
C ASP A 140 -29.94 9.42 8.93
N ALA A 141 -30.14 8.14 9.28
CA ALA A 141 -29.29 7.45 10.25
C ALA A 141 -27.85 7.28 9.75
N ALA A 142 -27.68 6.96 8.46
CA ALA A 142 -26.34 6.86 7.85
C ALA A 142 -25.63 8.22 7.80
N ILE A 143 -26.32 9.29 7.44
CA ILE A 143 -25.79 10.66 7.45
C ILE A 143 -25.33 11.04 8.86
N THR A 144 -26.19 10.84 9.86
CA THR A 144 -25.85 11.16 11.26
C THR A 144 -24.61 10.41 11.72
N ALA A 145 -24.49 9.12 11.40
CA ALA A 145 -23.34 8.31 11.75
C ALA A 145 -22.06 8.80 11.06
N ALA A 146 -22.15 9.23 9.80
CA ALA A 146 -21.02 9.80 9.07
C ALA A 146 -20.57 11.14 9.68
N GLU A 147 -21.49 12.02 10.05
CA GLU A 147 -21.20 13.28 10.73
C GLU A 147 -20.55 13.07 12.10
N GLU A 148 -21.07 12.12 12.89
CA GLU A 148 -20.50 11.76 14.20
C GLU A 148 -19.09 11.15 14.07
N ALA A 149 -18.83 10.41 13.01
CA ALA A 149 -17.51 9.85 12.71
C ALA A 149 -16.52 10.89 12.17
N GLY A 150 -16.99 12.09 11.83
CA GLY A 150 -16.18 13.18 11.30
C GLY A 150 -15.97 13.04 9.80
N SER A 151 -17.03 13.18 9.01
CA SER A 151 -16.96 13.18 7.55
C SER A 151 -16.00 14.24 7.02
N VAL A 152 -15.32 13.92 5.94
CA VAL A 152 -14.37 14.80 5.27
C VAL A 152 -14.67 14.86 3.77
N PRO A 153 -14.45 16.04 3.11
CA PRO A 153 -14.57 16.13 1.66
C PRO A 153 -13.60 15.18 0.94
N ILE A 154 -13.98 14.77 -0.26
CA ILE A 154 -13.12 13.95 -1.14
C ILE A 154 -11.99 14.80 -1.70
#